data_2f4286a011a68d18660b0e071a016bfd
#
_entry.id   2f4286a011a68d18660b0e071a016bfd
#
_cell.length_a   1.000
_cell.length_b   1.000
_cell.length_c   1.000
_cell.angle_alpha   90.00
_cell.angle_beta   90.00
_cell.angle_gamma   90.00
#
_symmetry.space_group_name_H-M   'P 1'
#
loop_
_entity.id
_entity.type
_entity.pdbx_description
1 polymer ?
#
loop_
_entity_poly.entity_id
_entity_poly.type
_entity_poly.pdbx_seq_one_letter_code
_entity_poly.pdbx_strand_id
1 'polypeptide(L)'
;MSRDYLIAADLEGIHGIVGEPYKSIMPDIEDYDRAVKNAVKEINTAVKALFDAGAERVAVWDNHWKGQNIDFSMIDSRAIRVENPPMKRYQRLSFADKFSFKGIILLGYHSKEGSFNGVLAHTYSALNIQYYKVGGKTMGEAEIDAYIAGEYDIPVIFAASDDVCIGQIKETIPGIHTVVTKIGKGRNAAIFLEEEKVLQDIYSGVKEAVSCPNKPIRLSFPCDIEVNYTRAESAASVLSKVKGYGQDARFGETTHIVRSQLRDITDLEAFI
;
A
#
# COMPACT_ATOMS: atom_id res chain seq x y z
N MET A 1 25.63 10.35 -4.36
CA MET A 1 24.64 9.28 -4.12
C MET A 1 23.42 9.65 -4.91
N SER A 2 22.88 8.73 -5.71
CA SER A 2 21.65 8.96 -6.50
C SER A 2 20.47 9.36 -5.61
N ARG A 3 19.60 10.24 -6.10
CA ARG A 3 18.37 10.69 -5.43
C ARG A 3 17.17 10.08 -6.14
N ASP A 4 16.99 8.78 -5.93
CA ASP A 4 15.88 8.02 -6.50
C ASP A 4 14.69 8.02 -5.53
N TYR A 5 13.47 8.07 -6.05
CA TYR A 5 12.25 7.96 -5.27
C TYR A 5 11.28 6.98 -5.93
N LEU A 6 10.47 6.33 -5.11
CA LEU A 6 9.41 5.43 -5.56
C LEU A 6 8.05 6.05 -5.25
N ILE A 7 7.15 6.04 -6.21
CA ILE A 7 5.71 6.24 -6.01
C ILE A 7 5.05 4.86 -6.11
N ALA A 8 4.48 4.38 -5.01
CA ALA A 8 3.62 3.21 -4.99
C ALA A 8 2.17 3.70 -5.02
N ALA A 9 1.44 3.35 -6.07
CA ALA A 9 0.09 3.84 -6.32
C ALA A 9 -0.92 2.71 -6.23
N ASP A 10 -1.96 2.94 -5.44
CA ASP A 10 -3.18 2.15 -5.33
C ASP A 10 -4.37 3.00 -5.79
N LEU A 11 -5.58 2.48 -5.82
CA LEU A 11 -6.73 3.20 -6.37
C LEU A 11 -7.79 3.60 -5.34
N GLU A 12 -7.93 2.84 -4.27
CA GLU A 12 -9.03 3.01 -3.30
C GLU A 12 -9.00 4.34 -2.57
N GLY A 13 -7.80 4.81 -2.21
CA GLY A 13 -7.59 6.07 -1.48
C GLY A 13 -7.53 7.31 -2.36
N ILE A 14 -7.54 7.17 -3.69
CA ILE A 14 -7.51 8.28 -4.65
C ILE A 14 -8.73 9.20 -4.49
N HIS A 15 -8.53 10.50 -4.70
CA HIS A 15 -9.61 11.49 -4.65
C HIS A 15 -10.75 11.16 -5.62
N GLY A 16 -11.99 11.44 -5.19
CA GLY A 16 -13.17 11.31 -6.04
C GLY A 16 -13.74 9.90 -6.20
N ILE A 17 -13.22 8.90 -5.44
CA ILE A 17 -13.55 7.48 -5.59
C ILE A 17 -14.14 6.92 -4.30
N VAL A 18 -15.19 6.11 -4.43
CA VAL A 18 -15.79 5.31 -3.34
C VAL A 18 -16.10 3.86 -3.79
N GLY A 19 -15.92 3.54 -5.07
CA GLY A 19 -16.23 2.23 -5.64
C GLY A 19 -17.72 1.83 -5.53
N GLU A 20 -18.00 0.55 -5.77
CA GLU A 20 -19.33 -0.03 -5.68
C GLU A 20 -19.46 -1.00 -4.51
N PRO A 21 -20.68 -1.15 -3.93
CA PRO A 21 -20.93 -2.17 -2.92
C PRO A 21 -20.53 -3.57 -3.39
N TYR A 22 -19.89 -4.34 -2.49
CA TYR A 22 -19.40 -5.71 -2.73
C TYR A 22 -18.28 -5.85 -3.78
N LYS A 23 -17.86 -4.75 -4.39
CA LYS A 23 -16.72 -4.68 -5.31
C LYS A 23 -15.67 -3.72 -4.76
N SER A 24 -14.43 -3.88 -5.19
CA SER A 24 -13.37 -2.87 -5.03
C SER A 24 -13.32 -2.01 -6.31
N ILE A 25 -12.21 -1.38 -6.59
CA ILE A 25 -11.98 -0.68 -7.86
C ILE A 25 -11.47 -1.69 -8.89
N MET A 26 -12.38 -2.29 -9.64
CA MET A 26 -12.06 -3.32 -10.64
C MET A 26 -12.48 -2.84 -12.03
N PRO A 27 -11.87 -3.36 -13.11
CA PRO A 27 -12.16 -2.92 -14.49
C PRO A 27 -13.62 -3.00 -14.95
N ASP A 28 -14.46 -3.75 -14.23
CA ASP A 28 -15.88 -3.96 -14.56
C ASP A 28 -16.84 -3.03 -13.80
N ILE A 29 -16.35 -2.08 -13.02
CA ILE A 29 -17.19 -1.08 -12.35
C ILE A 29 -17.21 0.24 -13.13
N GLU A 30 -18.31 0.99 -12.97
CA GLU A 30 -18.53 2.26 -13.66
C GLU A 30 -17.45 3.31 -13.31
N ASP A 31 -16.99 3.33 -12.06
CA ASP A 31 -16.03 4.30 -11.56
C ASP A 31 -14.57 3.99 -11.90
N TYR A 32 -14.26 2.84 -12.51
CA TYR A 32 -12.87 2.41 -12.72
C TYR A 32 -12.05 3.39 -13.56
N ASP A 33 -12.58 3.79 -14.72
CA ASP A 33 -11.88 4.73 -15.60
C ASP A 33 -11.64 6.09 -14.92
N ARG A 34 -12.59 6.52 -14.08
CA ARG A 34 -12.44 7.73 -13.28
C ARG A 34 -11.35 7.57 -12.23
N ALA A 35 -11.31 6.42 -11.56
CA ALA A 35 -10.26 6.12 -10.59
C ALA A 35 -8.88 6.17 -11.22
N VAL A 36 -8.68 5.50 -12.36
CA VAL A 36 -7.42 5.51 -13.09
C VAL A 36 -7.02 6.92 -13.52
N LYS A 37 -7.95 7.71 -14.08
CA LYS A 37 -7.68 9.11 -14.48
C LYS A 37 -7.28 9.99 -13.30
N ASN A 38 -7.94 9.85 -12.17
CA ASN A 38 -7.61 10.63 -10.97
C ASN A 38 -6.28 10.17 -10.36
N ALA A 39 -5.99 8.86 -10.35
CA ALA A 39 -4.69 8.34 -9.95
C ALA A 39 -3.55 8.91 -10.81
N VAL A 40 -3.73 8.99 -12.13
CA VAL A 40 -2.76 9.62 -13.04
C VAL A 40 -2.49 11.08 -12.67
N LYS A 41 -3.52 11.87 -12.29
CA LYS A 41 -3.32 13.25 -11.84
C LYS A 41 -2.48 13.33 -10.56
N GLU A 42 -2.80 12.52 -9.56
CA GLU A 42 -2.07 12.50 -8.29
C GLU A 42 -0.63 12.01 -8.49
N ILE A 43 -0.43 10.95 -9.29
CA ILE A 43 0.91 10.43 -9.63
C ILE A 43 1.74 11.50 -10.35
N ASN A 44 1.20 12.14 -11.40
CA ASN A 44 1.93 13.17 -12.13
C ASN A 44 2.26 14.39 -11.26
N THR A 45 1.37 14.73 -10.32
CA THR A 45 1.61 15.79 -9.33
C THR A 45 2.80 15.42 -8.43
N ALA A 46 2.84 14.18 -7.91
CA ALA A 46 3.94 13.70 -7.09
C ALA A 46 5.25 13.57 -7.89
N VAL A 47 5.21 13.07 -9.13
CA VAL A 47 6.36 13.01 -10.05
C VAL A 47 6.97 14.40 -10.24
N LYS A 48 6.11 15.38 -10.57
CA LYS A 48 6.55 16.77 -10.73
C LYS A 48 7.19 17.31 -9.46
N ALA A 49 6.56 17.10 -8.30
CA ALA A 49 7.05 17.57 -7.00
C ALA A 49 8.44 16.97 -6.67
N LEU A 50 8.64 15.67 -6.93
CA LEU A 50 9.91 14.99 -6.71
C LEU A 50 11.03 15.55 -7.60
N PHE A 51 10.78 15.74 -8.90
CA PHE A 51 11.78 16.35 -9.79
C PHE A 51 12.09 17.81 -9.41
N ASP A 52 11.07 18.59 -9.04
CA ASP A 52 11.26 19.97 -8.57
C ASP A 52 12.00 20.03 -7.21
N ALA A 53 11.95 18.96 -6.42
CA ALA A 53 12.75 18.78 -5.21
C ALA A 53 14.15 18.20 -5.46
N GLY A 54 14.52 17.97 -6.73
CA GLY A 54 15.82 17.53 -7.19
C GLY A 54 16.02 16.02 -7.24
N ALA A 55 14.95 15.23 -7.39
CA ALA A 55 15.06 13.80 -7.70
C ALA A 55 15.83 13.60 -9.02
N GLU A 56 16.66 12.56 -9.08
CA GLU A 56 17.37 12.16 -10.30
C GLU A 56 16.55 11.13 -11.08
N ARG A 57 15.92 10.20 -10.38
CA ARG A 57 15.01 9.20 -10.96
C ARG A 57 13.75 9.08 -10.09
N VAL A 58 12.63 8.93 -10.74
CA VAL A 58 11.34 8.65 -10.09
C VAL A 58 10.78 7.38 -10.71
N ALA A 59 10.64 6.34 -9.89
CA ALA A 59 9.98 5.11 -10.28
C ALA A 59 8.50 5.16 -9.88
N VAL A 60 7.63 4.59 -10.70
CA VAL A 60 6.19 4.45 -10.42
C VAL A 60 5.82 2.98 -10.46
N TRP A 61 5.23 2.48 -9.39
CA TRP A 61 4.73 1.13 -9.22
C TRP A 61 3.21 1.16 -9.06
N ASP A 62 2.52 0.55 -10.00
CA ASP A 62 1.09 0.27 -9.89
C ASP A 62 0.91 -0.93 -8.95
N ASN A 63 0.43 -0.65 -7.74
CA ASN A 63 0.28 -1.65 -6.68
C ASN A 63 -1.12 -2.23 -6.57
N HIS A 64 -2.09 -1.66 -7.31
CA HIS A 64 -3.47 -2.11 -7.26
C HIS A 64 -3.63 -3.44 -8.00
N TRP A 65 -4.22 -4.45 -7.32
CA TRP A 65 -4.54 -5.76 -7.89
C TRP A 65 -3.37 -6.40 -8.66
N LYS A 66 -3.47 -6.52 -10.01
CA LYS A 66 -2.41 -7.11 -10.85
C LYS A 66 -1.31 -6.15 -11.27
N GLY A 67 -1.39 -4.88 -10.90
CA GLY A 67 -0.41 -3.87 -11.30
C GLY A 67 -0.47 -3.49 -12.78
N GLN A 68 -1.65 -3.53 -13.39
CA GLN A 68 -1.88 -3.25 -14.82
C GLN A 68 -3.04 -2.28 -15.01
N ASN A 69 -3.21 -1.33 -14.09
CA ASN A 69 -4.34 -0.42 -14.07
C ASN A 69 -3.99 0.93 -14.71
N ILE A 70 -2.76 1.39 -14.50
CA ILE A 70 -2.31 2.72 -14.91
C ILE A 70 -1.80 2.67 -16.36
N ASP A 71 -2.38 3.51 -17.22
CA ASP A 71 -1.83 3.75 -18.55
C ASP A 71 -0.59 4.65 -18.45
N PHE A 72 0.58 4.03 -18.54
CA PHE A 72 1.86 4.73 -18.43
C PHE A 72 2.11 5.73 -19.57
N SER A 73 1.37 5.69 -20.68
CA SER A 73 1.42 6.73 -21.70
C SER A 73 0.90 8.09 -21.20
N MET A 74 0.11 8.09 -20.12
CA MET A 74 -0.44 9.28 -19.46
C MET A 74 0.44 9.78 -18.30
N ILE A 75 1.47 9.04 -17.92
CA ILE A 75 2.40 9.43 -16.86
C ILE A 75 3.52 10.30 -17.46
N ASP A 76 4.01 11.25 -16.66
CA ASP A 76 5.17 12.07 -17.02
C ASP A 76 6.29 11.19 -17.58
N SER A 77 6.73 11.48 -18.80
CA SER A 77 7.69 10.65 -19.54
C SER A 77 9.06 10.50 -18.90
N ARG A 78 9.35 11.31 -17.87
CA ARG A 78 10.57 11.17 -17.05
C ARG A 78 10.48 10.06 -16.02
N ALA A 79 9.27 9.61 -15.68
CA ALA A 79 9.07 8.53 -14.71
C ALA A 79 9.39 7.15 -15.30
N ILE A 80 9.92 6.28 -14.47
CA ILE A 80 10.28 4.91 -14.82
C ILE A 80 9.19 3.96 -14.32
N ARG A 81 8.59 3.19 -15.22
CA ARG A 81 7.68 2.10 -14.81
C ARG A 81 8.46 0.99 -14.13
N VAL A 82 8.01 0.55 -12.96
CA VAL A 82 8.51 -0.64 -12.30
C VAL A 82 7.36 -1.60 -12.00
N GLU A 83 7.67 -2.89 -12.05
CA GLU A 83 6.72 -3.97 -11.79
C GLU A 83 7.40 -5.03 -10.94
N ASN A 84 6.64 -5.70 -10.09
CA ASN A 84 7.12 -6.92 -9.47
C ASN A 84 7.19 -8.01 -10.55
N PRO A 85 8.32 -8.73 -10.69
CA PRO A 85 8.41 -9.81 -11.63
C PRO A 85 7.44 -10.93 -11.25
N PRO A 86 6.90 -11.68 -12.23
CA PRO A 86 6.12 -12.87 -11.96
C PRO A 86 7.03 -13.92 -11.33
N MET A 87 6.89 -14.14 -10.04
CA MET A 87 7.75 -15.05 -9.26
C MET A 87 6.94 -16.21 -8.69
N LYS A 88 7.59 -17.34 -8.45
CA LYS A 88 7.00 -18.49 -7.75
C LYS A 88 6.64 -18.17 -6.30
N ARG A 89 7.40 -17.26 -5.68
CA ARG A 89 7.16 -16.63 -4.40
C ARG A 89 7.00 -15.15 -4.65
N TYR A 90 5.91 -14.57 -4.19
CA TYR A 90 5.65 -13.15 -4.33
C TYR A 90 6.70 -12.36 -3.54
N GLN A 91 7.26 -11.34 -4.14
CA GLN A 91 8.21 -10.44 -3.48
C GLN A 91 7.84 -9.00 -3.79
N ARG A 92 7.06 -8.41 -2.88
CA ARG A 92 6.76 -6.97 -2.94
C ARG A 92 8.07 -6.18 -2.88
N LEU A 93 8.16 -5.11 -3.65
CA LEU A 93 9.35 -4.27 -3.75
C LEU A 93 10.64 -5.01 -4.19
N SER A 94 10.54 -6.17 -4.84
CA SER A 94 11.72 -6.95 -5.28
C SER A 94 12.63 -6.21 -6.27
N PHE A 95 12.13 -5.15 -6.90
CA PHE A 95 12.91 -4.25 -7.76
C PHE A 95 13.73 -3.21 -6.98
N ALA A 96 13.54 -3.10 -5.66
CA ALA A 96 14.19 -2.06 -4.85
C ALA A 96 15.72 -2.13 -4.89
N ASP A 97 16.28 -3.33 -5.10
CA ASP A 97 17.73 -3.56 -5.24
C ASP A 97 18.36 -2.91 -6.50
N LYS A 98 17.54 -2.54 -7.49
CA LYS A 98 17.97 -1.87 -8.73
C LYS A 98 18.08 -0.35 -8.61
N PHE A 99 17.66 0.20 -7.48
CA PHE A 99 17.60 1.63 -7.21
C PHE A 99 18.29 1.96 -5.89
N SER A 100 18.60 3.24 -5.70
CA SER A 100 19.05 3.79 -4.42
C SER A 100 17.98 4.70 -3.84
N PHE A 101 16.79 4.15 -3.62
CA PHE A 101 15.64 4.93 -3.16
C PHE A 101 15.92 5.65 -1.84
N LYS A 102 15.61 6.94 -1.82
CA LYS A 102 15.69 7.82 -0.63
C LYS A 102 14.36 7.94 0.09
N GLY A 103 13.28 7.49 -0.55
CA GLY A 103 11.96 7.49 0.05
C GLY A 103 10.90 6.90 -0.88
N ILE A 104 9.81 6.47 -0.26
CA ILE A 104 8.60 6.00 -0.93
C ILE A 104 7.47 6.97 -0.64
N ILE A 105 6.71 7.29 -1.68
CA ILE A 105 5.45 8.02 -1.66
C ILE A 105 4.32 7.01 -1.85
N LEU A 106 3.40 6.91 -0.90
CA LEU A 106 2.18 6.10 -1.01
C LEU A 106 1.03 6.96 -1.50
N LEU A 107 0.43 6.62 -2.63
CA LEU A 107 -0.76 7.29 -3.16
C LEU A 107 -1.90 6.28 -3.27
N GLY A 108 -3.09 6.67 -2.83
CA GLY A 108 -4.29 5.88 -3.05
C GLY A 108 -4.42 4.59 -2.25
N TYR A 109 -3.54 4.32 -1.29
CA TYR A 109 -3.71 3.21 -0.35
C TYR A 109 -5.00 3.38 0.46
N HIS A 110 -5.44 2.33 1.12
CA HIS A 110 -6.69 2.28 1.88
C HIS A 110 -6.46 1.77 3.30
N SER A 111 -7.45 1.98 4.17
CA SER A 111 -7.40 1.47 5.53
C SER A 111 -7.56 -0.06 5.58
N LYS A 112 -7.02 -0.69 6.61
CA LYS A 112 -7.09 -2.14 6.84
C LYS A 112 -8.53 -2.62 6.95
N GLU A 113 -8.74 -3.93 6.70
CA GLU A 113 -10.04 -4.59 6.85
C GLU A 113 -10.66 -4.31 8.23
N GLY A 114 -11.99 -4.12 8.25
CA GLY A 114 -12.76 -3.85 9.47
C GLY A 114 -12.66 -2.41 9.98
N SER A 115 -12.04 -1.49 9.24
CA SER A 115 -11.92 -0.08 9.65
C SER A 115 -13.27 0.63 9.54
N PHE A 116 -13.72 1.21 10.66
CA PHE A 116 -14.93 2.02 10.67
C PHE A 116 -14.74 3.28 9.83
N ASN A 117 -15.68 3.57 8.94
CA ASN A 117 -15.64 4.69 7.98
C ASN A 117 -14.50 4.66 6.96
N GLY A 118 -13.63 3.65 6.94
CA GLY A 118 -12.61 3.52 5.91
C GLY A 118 -13.22 3.26 4.53
N VAL A 119 -12.81 4.05 3.53
CA VAL A 119 -13.31 3.86 2.16
C VAL A 119 -12.65 2.63 1.57
N LEU A 120 -13.48 1.70 1.07
CA LEU A 120 -13.04 0.43 0.47
C LEU A 120 -12.06 -0.38 1.35
N ALA A 121 -12.13 -0.21 2.67
CA ALA A 121 -11.24 -0.83 3.64
C ALA A 121 -11.13 -2.35 3.44
N HIS A 122 -9.91 -2.85 3.31
CA HIS A 122 -9.59 -4.29 3.22
C HIS A 122 -8.09 -4.51 3.48
N THR A 123 -7.63 -5.77 3.43
CA THR A 123 -6.20 -6.10 3.49
C THR A 123 -5.93 -7.23 2.51
N TYR A 124 -5.24 -6.95 1.41
CA TYR A 124 -4.94 -7.80 0.25
C TYR A 124 -6.14 -8.39 -0.47
N SER A 125 -7.02 -9.07 0.24
CA SER A 125 -8.22 -9.66 -0.36
C SER A 125 -9.45 -9.29 0.43
N ALA A 126 -10.24 -8.37 -0.12
CA ALA A 126 -11.52 -7.96 0.44
C ALA A 126 -12.52 -9.14 0.61
N LEU A 127 -12.32 -10.25 -0.11
CA LEU A 127 -13.19 -11.42 -0.06
C LEU A 127 -12.68 -12.51 0.89
N ASN A 128 -11.36 -12.59 1.13
CA ASN A 128 -10.76 -13.75 1.79
C ASN A 128 -10.12 -13.45 3.14
N ILE A 129 -9.76 -12.20 3.45
CA ILE A 129 -9.04 -11.84 4.68
C ILE A 129 -9.91 -10.95 5.56
N GLN A 130 -10.10 -11.37 6.81
CA GLN A 130 -10.82 -10.63 7.85
C GLN A 130 -9.89 -9.73 8.68
N TYR A 131 -8.70 -10.18 8.93
CA TYR A 131 -7.60 -9.38 9.49
C TYR A 131 -6.25 -10.02 9.21
N TYR A 132 -5.23 -9.18 9.22
CA TYR A 132 -3.82 -9.52 9.09
C TYR A 132 -3.08 -8.92 10.28
N LYS A 133 -2.56 -9.77 11.17
CA LYS A 133 -1.93 -9.34 12.42
C LYS A 133 -0.48 -9.78 12.47
N VAL A 134 0.44 -8.83 12.68
CA VAL A 134 1.88 -9.06 12.80
C VAL A 134 2.40 -8.42 14.08
N GLY A 135 3.17 -9.15 14.86
CA GLY A 135 3.68 -8.67 16.13
C GLY A 135 2.57 -8.23 17.10
N GLY A 136 1.40 -8.87 17.04
CA GLY A 136 0.23 -8.54 17.85
C GLY A 136 -0.58 -7.33 17.38
N LYS A 137 -0.19 -6.64 16.29
CA LYS A 137 -0.89 -5.47 15.74
C LYS A 137 -1.59 -5.84 14.43
N THR A 138 -2.86 -5.46 14.29
CA THR A 138 -3.56 -5.55 13.01
C THR A 138 -3.02 -4.50 12.05
N MET A 139 -2.65 -4.91 10.84
CA MET A 139 -2.02 -4.07 9.82
C MET A 139 -2.80 -4.08 8.52
N GLY A 140 -2.73 -3.00 7.78
CA GLY A 140 -3.12 -2.87 6.39
C GLY A 140 -1.89 -2.92 5.47
N GLU A 141 -2.13 -2.76 4.18
CA GLU A 141 -1.11 -2.88 3.14
C GLU A 141 -0.06 -1.77 3.23
N ALA A 142 -0.48 -0.54 3.56
CA ALA A 142 0.43 0.58 3.71
C ALA A 142 1.48 0.34 4.81
N GLU A 143 1.05 -0.19 5.95
CA GLU A 143 1.96 -0.50 7.06
C GLU A 143 2.88 -1.67 6.72
N ILE A 144 2.35 -2.72 6.06
CA ILE A 144 3.14 -3.88 5.67
C ILE A 144 4.19 -3.48 4.64
N ASP A 145 3.83 -2.70 3.61
CA ASP A 145 4.78 -2.20 2.62
C ASP A 145 5.85 -1.30 3.24
N ALA A 146 5.49 -0.50 4.25
CA ALA A 146 6.46 0.33 4.97
C ALA A 146 7.47 -0.52 5.76
N TYR A 147 7.05 -1.63 6.36
CA TYR A 147 7.97 -2.56 7.01
C TYR A 147 8.85 -3.31 6.00
N ILE A 148 8.29 -3.73 4.85
CA ILE A 148 9.07 -4.35 3.77
C ILE A 148 10.11 -3.36 3.24
N ALA A 149 9.74 -2.11 2.99
CA ALA A 149 10.65 -1.06 2.56
C ALA A 149 11.78 -0.80 3.57
N GLY A 150 11.44 -0.88 4.87
CA GLY A 150 12.40 -0.73 5.96
C GLY A 150 13.53 -1.74 5.94
N GLU A 151 13.30 -2.97 5.47
CA GLU A 151 14.36 -3.98 5.32
C GLU A 151 15.37 -3.62 4.23
N TYR A 152 14.96 -2.82 3.23
CA TYR A 152 15.86 -2.23 2.23
C TYR A 152 16.45 -0.87 2.67
N ASP A 153 16.24 -0.47 3.94
CA ASP A 153 16.63 0.83 4.49
C ASP A 153 15.95 2.04 3.80
N ILE A 154 14.74 1.82 3.26
CA ILE A 154 13.98 2.83 2.53
C ILE A 154 12.82 3.32 3.41
N PRO A 155 12.75 4.61 3.77
CA PRO A 155 11.62 5.17 4.49
C PRO A 155 10.40 5.39 3.58
N VAL A 156 9.19 5.19 4.11
CA VAL A 156 7.98 5.78 3.53
C VAL A 156 7.89 7.21 4.05
N ILE A 157 8.01 8.20 3.18
CA ILE A 157 8.15 9.61 3.58
C ILE A 157 6.88 10.44 3.40
N PHE A 158 5.96 9.97 2.56
CA PHE A 158 4.71 10.66 2.27
C PHE A 158 3.58 9.68 1.99
N ALA A 159 2.35 10.04 2.38
CA ALA A 159 1.15 9.31 2.00
C ALA A 159 -0.04 10.24 1.71
N ALA A 160 -0.84 9.89 0.68
CA ALA A 160 -2.13 10.53 0.40
C ALA A 160 -3.23 9.46 0.27
N SER A 161 -4.32 9.63 1.05
CA SER A 161 -5.44 8.70 1.11
C SER A 161 -6.65 9.30 1.83
N ASP A 162 -7.69 8.49 2.11
CA ASP A 162 -8.77 8.88 3.01
C ASP A 162 -8.26 9.11 4.45
N ASP A 163 -9.04 9.85 5.25
CA ASP A 163 -8.67 10.27 6.61
C ASP A 163 -8.43 9.08 7.56
N VAL A 164 -9.14 7.96 7.38
CA VAL A 164 -9.00 6.77 8.23
C VAL A 164 -7.68 6.06 7.94
N CYS A 165 -7.34 5.87 6.67
CA CYS A 165 -6.06 5.31 6.25
C CYS A 165 -4.89 6.19 6.73
N ILE A 166 -5.00 7.50 6.55
CA ILE A 166 -3.98 8.46 7.02
C ILE A 166 -3.79 8.39 8.54
N GLY A 167 -4.87 8.22 9.30
CA GLY A 167 -4.79 7.99 10.74
C GLY A 167 -3.95 6.76 11.10
N GLN A 168 -4.19 5.63 10.44
CA GLN A 168 -3.47 4.36 10.66
C GLN A 168 -1.99 4.46 10.27
N ILE A 169 -1.71 5.10 9.14
CA ILE A 169 -0.32 5.33 8.68
C ILE A 169 0.44 6.18 9.69
N LYS A 170 -0.15 7.25 10.23
CA LYS A 170 0.48 8.12 11.24
C LYS A 170 0.76 7.40 12.56
N GLU A 171 -0.10 6.47 12.97
CA GLU A 171 0.13 5.64 14.15
C GLU A 171 1.34 4.71 13.98
N THR A 172 1.59 4.23 12.77
CA THR A 172 2.66 3.28 12.47
C THR A 172 3.96 3.97 12.09
N ILE A 173 3.89 5.12 11.38
CA ILE A 173 5.04 5.88 10.89
C ILE A 173 5.01 7.30 11.49
N PRO A 174 5.51 7.50 12.71
CA PRO A 174 5.51 8.83 13.33
C PRO A 174 6.29 9.86 12.50
N GLY A 175 5.70 11.03 12.33
CA GLY A 175 6.33 12.15 11.63
C GLY A 175 6.24 12.08 10.09
N ILE A 176 5.52 11.11 9.54
CA ILE A 176 5.28 11.05 8.10
C ILE A 176 4.46 12.26 7.61
N HIS A 177 4.82 12.81 6.44
CA HIS A 177 4.03 13.83 5.77
C HIS A 177 2.82 13.19 5.10
N THR A 178 1.65 13.81 5.24
CA THR A 178 0.40 13.21 4.74
C THR A 178 -0.57 14.23 4.18
N VAL A 179 -1.40 13.78 3.23
CA VAL A 179 -2.54 14.53 2.70
C VAL A 179 -3.80 13.67 2.78
N VAL A 180 -4.89 14.28 3.25
CA VAL A 180 -6.20 13.65 3.20
C VAL A 180 -6.85 14.01 1.86
N THR A 181 -7.22 12.99 1.07
CA THR A 181 -7.87 13.18 -0.24
C THR A 181 -9.39 13.27 -0.12
N LYS A 182 -9.96 12.60 0.88
CA LYS A 182 -11.40 12.52 1.16
C LYS A 182 -11.64 12.11 2.61
N ILE A 183 -12.83 12.42 3.12
CA ILE A 183 -13.29 12.05 4.47
C ILE A 183 -14.23 10.86 4.37
N GLY A 184 -13.84 9.72 4.90
CA GLY A 184 -14.63 8.51 4.88
C GLY A 184 -15.91 8.63 5.72
N LYS A 185 -17.00 8.07 5.19
CA LYS A 185 -18.33 8.01 5.85
C LYS A 185 -18.89 6.59 5.85
N GLY A 186 -18.13 5.65 5.37
CA GLY A 186 -18.43 4.22 5.22
C GLY A 186 -17.66 3.62 4.07
N ARG A 187 -17.76 2.31 3.89
CA ARG A 187 -17.01 1.59 2.87
C ARG A 187 -17.16 2.16 1.45
N ASN A 188 -18.36 2.60 1.08
CA ASN A 188 -18.67 3.17 -0.22
C ASN A 188 -19.25 4.58 -0.11
N ALA A 189 -18.79 5.37 0.86
CA ALA A 189 -19.27 6.73 1.09
C ALA A 189 -18.14 7.63 1.59
N ALA A 190 -18.04 8.83 1.03
CA ALA A 190 -17.06 9.84 1.44
C ALA A 190 -17.58 11.26 1.19
N ILE A 191 -16.97 12.23 1.88
CA ILE A 191 -17.03 13.65 1.52
C ILE A 191 -15.73 13.95 0.77
N PHE A 192 -15.85 14.39 -0.47
CA PHE A 192 -14.69 14.77 -1.28
C PHE A 192 -14.25 16.20 -0.94
N LEU A 193 -12.96 16.39 -0.82
CA LEU A 193 -12.35 17.69 -0.69
C LEU A 193 -12.24 18.36 -2.07
N GLU A 194 -11.82 19.60 -2.13
CA GLU A 194 -11.58 20.29 -3.41
C GLU A 194 -10.37 19.67 -4.13
N GLU A 195 -10.56 19.18 -5.37
CA GLU A 195 -9.53 18.46 -6.11
C GLU A 195 -8.25 19.26 -6.30
N GLU A 196 -8.38 20.53 -6.71
CA GLU A 196 -7.22 21.40 -6.93
C GLU A 196 -6.40 21.61 -5.65
N LYS A 197 -7.09 21.74 -4.51
CA LYS A 197 -6.44 21.87 -3.20
C LYS A 197 -5.72 20.58 -2.82
N VAL A 198 -6.33 19.42 -3.04
CA VAL A 198 -5.71 18.11 -2.77
C VAL A 198 -4.43 17.95 -3.60
N LEU A 199 -4.48 18.26 -4.91
CA LEU A 199 -3.31 18.18 -5.78
C LEU A 199 -2.21 19.17 -5.34
N GLN A 200 -2.57 20.38 -4.96
CA GLN A 200 -1.61 21.37 -4.44
C GLN A 200 -0.98 20.89 -3.12
N ASP A 201 -1.75 20.29 -2.23
CA ASP A 201 -1.26 19.77 -0.94
C ASP A 201 -0.35 18.55 -1.18
N ILE A 202 -0.67 17.66 -2.12
CA ILE A 202 0.21 16.57 -2.54
C ILE A 202 1.55 17.15 -3.06
N TYR A 203 1.51 18.13 -3.96
CA TYR A 203 2.72 18.74 -4.50
C TYR A 203 3.61 19.33 -3.39
N SER A 204 3.03 20.12 -2.49
CA SER A 204 3.75 20.79 -1.41
C SER A 204 4.27 19.78 -0.39
N GLY A 205 3.41 18.83 0.04
CA GLY A 205 3.74 17.82 1.04
C GLY A 205 4.83 16.84 0.58
N VAL A 206 4.85 16.46 -0.70
CA VAL A 206 5.94 15.64 -1.26
C VAL A 206 7.28 16.40 -1.22
N LYS A 207 7.29 17.70 -1.55
CA LYS A 207 8.52 18.51 -1.46
C LYS A 207 9.02 18.67 -0.03
N GLU A 208 8.10 18.85 0.92
CA GLU A 208 8.45 18.91 2.35
C GLU A 208 9.00 17.56 2.83
N ALA A 209 8.37 16.44 2.45
CA ALA A 209 8.82 15.10 2.80
C ALA A 209 10.23 14.78 2.27
N VAL A 210 10.58 15.24 1.06
CA VAL A 210 11.94 15.12 0.52
C VAL A 210 12.95 15.92 1.34
N SER A 211 12.55 17.09 1.85
CA SER A 211 13.44 17.98 2.63
C SER A 211 13.62 17.51 4.07
N CYS A 212 12.64 16.81 4.63
CA CYS A 212 12.65 16.32 6.02
C CYS A 212 12.10 14.88 6.09
N PRO A 213 12.82 13.89 5.55
CA PRO A 213 12.34 12.51 5.53
C PRO A 213 12.38 11.90 6.93
N ASN A 214 11.36 11.10 7.26
CA ASN A 214 11.37 10.25 8.44
C ASN A 214 12.31 9.05 8.24
N LYS A 215 12.52 8.28 9.32
CA LYS A 215 13.37 7.08 9.27
C LYS A 215 12.57 5.86 8.79
N PRO A 216 13.24 4.86 8.19
CA PRO A 216 12.64 3.56 7.92
C PRO A 216 12.14 2.91 9.22
N ILE A 217 11.00 2.23 9.14
CA ILE A 217 10.48 1.40 10.24
C ILE A 217 10.81 -0.07 9.96
N ARG A 218 11.04 -0.86 11.02
CA ARG A 218 11.38 -2.27 10.89
C ARG A 218 10.63 -3.11 11.92
N LEU A 219 10.34 -4.36 11.53
CA LEU A 219 9.90 -5.38 12.47
C LEU A 219 11.10 -5.97 13.20
N SER A 220 10.87 -6.41 14.42
CA SER A 220 11.87 -7.23 15.14
C SER A 220 11.53 -8.71 14.91
N PHE A 221 12.49 -9.48 14.46
CA PHE A 221 12.33 -10.91 14.24
C PHE A 221 13.02 -11.75 15.32
N PRO A 222 12.50 -12.95 15.67
CA PRO A 222 11.25 -13.50 15.12
C PRO A 222 10.02 -12.77 15.67
N CYS A 223 8.94 -12.70 14.88
CA CYS A 223 7.67 -12.12 15.33
C CYS A 223 6.47 -12.96 14.89
N ASP A 224 5.40 -12.92 15.70
CA ASP A 224 4.22 -13.71 15.42
C ASP A 224 3.41 -13.11 14.26
N ILE A 225 2.84 -13.98 13.43
CA ILE A 225 1.83 -13.65 12.43
C ILE A 225 0.57 -14.45 12.68
N GLU A 226 -0.57 -13.79 12.53
CA GLU A 226 -1.90 -14.38 12.60
C GLU A 226 -2.77 -13.77 11.52
N VAL A 227 -3.31 -14.61 10.64
CA VAL A 227 -4.23 -14.16 9.58
C VAL A 227 -5.54 -14.93 9.70
N ASN A 228 -6.65 -14.20 9.73
CA ASN A 228 -7.99 -14.78 9.74
C ASN A 228 -8.61 -14.68 8.36
N TYR A 229 -9.01 -15.81 7.83
CA TYR A 229 -9.62 -15.95 6.51
C TYR A 229 -11.14 -16.10 6.64
N THR A 230 -11.87 -15.64 5.64
CA THR A 230 -13.36 -15.79 5.60
C THR A 230 -13.79 -17.23 5.40
N ARG A 231 -12.94 -18.08 4.82
CA ARG A 231 -13.22 -19.48 4.53
C ARG A 231 -12.15 -20.41 5.06
N ALA A 232 -12.56 -21.55 5.65
CA ALA A 232 -11.66 -22.57 6.15
C ALA A 232 -10.78 -23.17 5.04
N GLU A 233 -11.32 -23.29 3.81
CA GLU A 233 -10.56 -23.80 2.66
C GLU A 233 -9.42 -22.86 2.27
N SER A 234 -9.65 -21.53 2.31
CA SER A 234 -8.60 -20.53 2.07
C SER A 234 -7.49 -20.64 3.13
N ALA A 235 -7.87 -20.73 4.40
CA ALA A 235 -6.93 -20.92 5.50
C ALA A 235 -6.14 -22.25 5.36
N ALA A 236 -6.78 -23.34 5.00
CA ALA A 236 -6.12 -24.64 4.80
C ALA A 236 -5.12 -24.59 3.63
N SER A 237 -5.47 -23.93 2.53
CA SER A 237 -4.57 -23.71 1.38
C SER A 237 -3.33 -22.92 1.79
N VAL A 238 -3.52 -21.80 2.50
CA VAL A 238 -2.40 -20.98 2.99
C VAL A 238 -1.55 -21.74 4.01
N LEU A 239 -2.16 -22.47 4.94
CA LEU A 239 -1.43 -23.32 5.89
C LEU A 239 -0.52 -24.33 5.18
N SER A 240 -1.03 -24.98 4.13
CA SER A 240 -0.25 -25.92 3.31
C SER A 240 0.90 -25.21 2.58
N LYS A 241 0.63 -24.03 1.99
CA LYS A 241 1.63 -23.20 1.30
C LYS A 241 2.76 -22.78 2.25
N VAL A 242 2.42 -22.26 3.43
CA VAL A 242 3.38 -21.82 4.46
C VAL A 242 4.26 -22.96 4.94
N LYS A 243 3.66 -24.15 5.23
CA LYS A 243 4.42 -25.36 5.56
C LYS A 243 5.34 -25.83 4.42
N GLY A 244 4.87 -25.70 3.19
CA GLY A 244 5.67 -26.01 1.99
C GLY A 244 6.93 -25.13 1.86
N TYR A 245 6.91 -23.93 2.46
CA TYR A 245 8.07 -23.04 2.58
C TYR A 245 8.95 -23.31 3.81
N GLY A 246 8.65 -24.38 4.55
CA GLY A 246 9.44 -24.77 5.71
C GLY A 246 9.19 -23.94 6.97
N GLN A 247 8.05 -23.21 7.02
CA GLN A 247 7.63 -22.49 8.22
C GLN A 247 6.79 -23.41 9.13
N ASP A 248 6.97 -23.29 10.43
CA ASP A 248 6.09 -23.93 11.41
C ASP A 248 4.79 -23.12 11.52
N ALA A 249 3.72 -23.63 10.91
CA ALA A 249 2.43 -22.98 10.88
C ALA A 249 1.33 -23.94 11.36
N ARG A 250 0.31 -23.38 12.03
CA ARG A 250 -0.82 -24.12 12.59
C ARG A 250 -2.11 -23.32 12.50
N PHE A 251 -3.23 -24.01 12.67
CA PHE A 251 -4.50 -23.31 12.92
C PHE A 251 -4.49 -22.62 14.29
N GLY A 252 -5.17 -21.49 14.39
CA GLY A 252 -5.47 -20.80 15.64
C GLY A 252 -6.64 -21.44 16.39
N GLU A 253 -7.49 -20.61 17.04
CA GLU A 253 -8.67 -21.06 17.77
C GLU A 253 -9.75 -21.66 16.86
N THR A 254 -9.72 -21.30 15.58
CA THR A 254 -10.62 -21.83 14.55
C THR A 254 -9.83 -22.26 13.32
N THR A 255 -10.44 -23.05 12.43
CA THR A 255 -9.87 -23.43 11.13
C THR A 255 -9.78 -22.29 10.12
N HIS A 256 -10.27 -21.09 10.46
CA HIS A 256 -10.15 -19.89 9.66
C HIS A 256 -8.86 -19.10 9.95
N ILE A 257 -8.23 -19.34 11.10
CA ILE A 257 -7.05 -18.60 11.55
C ILE A 257 -5.81 -19.44 11.29
N VAL A 258 -4.83 -18.86 10.58
CA VAL A 258 -3.49 -19.43 10.41
C VAL A 258 -2.49 -18.61 11.20
N ARG A 259 -1.70 -19.30 12.03
CA ARG A 259 -0.62 -18.73 12.84
C ARG A 259 0.72 -19.31 12.46
N SER A 260 1.73 -18.46 12.52
CA SER A 260 3.14 -18.85 12.39
C SER A 260 4.03 -17.85 13.11
N GLN A 261 5.32 -18.11 13.10
CA GLN A 261 6.34 -17.15 13.49
C GLN A 261 7.17 -16.79 12.27
N LEU A 262 7.23 -15.50 11.97
CA LEU A 262 8.07 -14.97 10.89
C LEU A 262 9.52 -14.96 11.34
N ARG A 263 10.41 -15.50 10.53
CA ARG A 263 11.86 -15.52 10.75
C ARG A 263 12.54 -14.29 10.16
N ASP A 264 11.96 -13.78 9.09
CA ASP A 264 12.33 -12.56 8.38
C ASP A 264 11.12 -12.00 7.61
N ILE A 265 11.28 -10.84 6.97
CA ILE A 265 10.21 -10.14 6.26
C ILE A 265 9.65 -10.94 5.07
N THR A 266 10.45 -11.80 4.44
CA THR A 266 10.03 -12.57 3.26
C THR A 266 9.03 -13.66 3.60
N ASP A 267 8.95 -14.09 4.85
CA ASP A 267 7.97 -15.05 5.32
C ASP A 267 6.53 -14.48 5.29
N LEU A 268 6.38 -13.15 5.37
CA LEU A 268 5.09 -12.43 5.32
C LEU A 268 4.27 -12.77 4.08
N GLU A 269 4.94 -12.87 2.95
CA GLU A 269 4.31 -13.04 1.63
C GLU A 269 3.67 -14.42 1.42
N ALA A 270 4.02 -15.38 2.26
CA ALA A 270 3.40 -16.70 2.21
C ALA A 270 1.91 -16.67 2.62
N PHE A 271 1.49 -15.61 3.33
CA PHE A 271 0.14 -15.44 3.88
C PHE A 271 -0.80 -14.58 3.01
N ILE A 272 -0.29 -14.07 1.89
CA ILE A 272 -1.02 -13.26 0.91
C ILE A 272 -1.57 -14.14 -0.21
#